data_cc831c05d9527e402df6d97a10ef3584
#
_entry.id   cc831c05d9527e402df6d97a10ef3584
#
_cell.length_a   1.000
_cell.length_b   1.000
_cell.length_c   1.000
_cell.angle_alpha   90.00
_cell.angle_beta   90.00
_cell.angle_gamma   90.00
#
_symmetry.space_group_name_H-M   'P 1'
#
loop_
_entity.id
_entity.type
_entity.pdbx_description
1 polymer ?
#
loop_
_entity_poly.entity_id
_entity_poly.type
_entity_poly.pdbx_seq_one_letter_code
_entity_poly.pdbx_strand_id
1 'polypeptide(L)'
;MRAELHTHSTFSDGELIPAELVRTAKTLGASAIAITDHVDMTNVEHVVKNVIRAVELTDDSIKVIPGVEITHVPPSKMDKVIADARRFGAEWIVVHGETVVEPVECGTNMQAAKNPDVDVLAHPGFITEDEMQFAKDNDVLIEITGRKGHNITNGYVVNLARKFGAKMIINSDAHAPEDLMSEKDAYTVALGAGLSKDEADLAIQKTPFDAIKHL
;
A
#
# COMPACT_ATOMS: atom_id res chain seq x y z
N MET A 1 12.24 -3.92 12.93
CA MET A 1 12.54 -3.42 11.58
C MET A 1 11.22 -3.31 10.83
N ARG A 2 10.92 -2.14 10.25
CA ARG A 2 9.61 -1.88 9.61
C ARG A 2 9.80 -1.37 8.19
N ALA A 3 8.96 -1.82 7.26
CA ALA A 3 8.79 -1.19 5.96
C ALA A 3 7.50 -0.37 5.95
N GLU A 4 7.52 0.78 5.27
CA GLU A 4 6.36 1.62 4.98
C GLU A 4 6.13 1.57 3.48
N LEU A 5 5.10 0.87 3.03
CA LEU A 5 4.95 0.54 1.61
C LEU A 5 3.71 1.19 0.96
N HIS A 6 3.15 2.23 1.61
CA HIS A 6 2.07 3.04 1.07
C HIS A 6 2.17 4.48 1.60
N THR A 7 2.72 5.37 0.78
CA THR A 7 2.94 6.78 1.13
C THR A 7 2.82 7.68 -0.08
N HIS A 8 2.44 8.94 0.15
CA HIS A 8 2.23 9.96 -0.86
C HIS A 8 3.18 11.12 -0.70
N SER A 9 3.65 11.65 -1.82
CA SER A 9 4.53 12.81 -1.89
C SER A 9 3.85 13.97 -2.63
N THR A 10 4.59 15.05 -2.82
CA THR A 10 4.13 16.18 -3.65
C THR A 10 3.93 15.85 -5.13
N PHE A 11 4.17 14.62 -5.56
CA PHE A 11 3.83 14.18 -6.92
C PHE A 11 2.34 13.85 -7.09
N SER A 12 1.61 13.69 -5.98
CA SER A 12 0.14 13.67 -5.95
C SER A 12 -0.39 14.70 -4.96
N ASP A 13 -0.81 14.27 -3.81
CA ASP A 13 -1.48 15.09 -2.79
C ASP A 13 -0.83 15.01 -1.41
N GLY A 14 0.36 14.41 -1.32
CA GLY A 14 1.18 14.46 -0.12
C GLY A 14 1.83 15.83 0.10
N GLU A 15 2.11 16.15 1.36
CA GLU A 15 2.72 17.42 1.75
C GLU A 15 4.24 17.47 1.59
N LEU A 16 4.91 16.30 1.62
CA LEU A 16 6.36 16.18 1.63
C LEU A 16 6.91 15.91 0.24
N ILE A 17 8.00 16.57 -0.14
CA ILE A 17 8.80 16.12 -1.28
C ILE A 17 9.45 14.76 -0.94
N PRO A 18 9.81 13.92 -1.94
CA PRO A 18 10.39 12.59 -1.69
C PRO A 18 11.53 12.55 -0.67
N ALA A 19 12.45 13.51 -0.71
CA ALA A 19 13.57 13.55 0.23
C ALA A 19 13.14 13.78 1.69
N GLU A 20 12.16 14.65 1.92
CA GLU A 20 11.59 14.87 3.25
C GLU A 20 10.80 13.65 3.74
N LEU A 21 10.02 13.03 2.86
CA LEU A 21 9.24 11.83 3.14
C LEU A 21 10.17 10.68 3.58
N VAL A 22 11.19 10.38 2.78
CA VAL A 22 12.20 9.35 3.08
C VAL A 22 12.93 9.67 4.39
N ARG A 23 13.34 10.94 4.60
CA ARG A 23 14.04 11.35 5.81
C ARG A 23 13.15 11.19 7.05
N THR A 24 11.88 11.55 6.97
CA THR A 24 10.93 11.44 8.08
C THR A 24 10.68 9.97 8.42
N ALA A 25 10.38 9.12 7.42
CA ALA A 25 10.21 7.68 7.62
C ALA A 25 11.45 7.03 8.30
N LYS A 26 12.65 7.39 7.85
CA LYS A 26 13.92 6.94 8.46
C LYS A 26 14.03 7.35 9.92
N THR A 27 13.63 8.57 10.32
CA THR A 27 13.67 9.00 11.72
C THR A 27 12.68 8.27 12.61
N LEU A 28 11.61 7.73 12.02
CA LEU A 28 10.62 6.88 12.68
C LEU A 28 10.99 5.39 12.69
N GLY A 29 12.17 5.04 12.15
CA GLY A 29 12.74 3.70 12.20
C GLY A 29 12.35 2.80 11.03
N ALA A 30 11.81 3.34 9.94
CA ALA A 30 11.61 2.60 8.71
C ALA A 30 12.97 2.23 8.07
N SER A 31 13.11 1.01 7.59
CA SER A 31 14.27 0.51 6.83
C SER A 31 13.95 0.28 5.35
N ALA A 32 12.69 0.38 4.97
CA ALA A 32 12.25 0.48 3.58
C ALA A 32 11.02 1.40 3.48
N ILE A 33 10.90 2.11 2.37
CA ILE A 33 9.74 2.94 2.06
C ILE A 33 9.40 2.82 0.57
N ALA A 34 8.13 2.64 0.24
CA ALA A 34 7.62 2.81 -1.12
C ALA A 34 6.93 4.18 -1.24
N ILE A 35 7.26 4.93 -2.27
CA ILE A 35 6.58 6.17 -2.64
C ILE A 35 5.54 5.79 -3.69
N THR A 36 4.26 5.90 -3.33
CA THR A 36 3.13 5.34 -4.09
C THR A 36 2.09 6.41 -4.43
N ASP A 37 2.55 7.51 -4.98
CA ASP A 37 1.70 8.64 -5.37
C ASP A 37 0.52 8.20 -6.25
N HIS A 38 -0.62 8.88 -6.11
CA HIS A 38 -1.85 8.61 -6.88
C HIS A 38 -1.65 8.74 -8.38
N VAL A 39 -2.10 7.72 -9.12
CA VAL A 39 -2.06 7.71 -10.58
C VAL A 39 -3.36 7.24 -11.21
N ASP A 40 -3.60 7.77 -12.40
CA ASP A 40 -4.55 7.28 -13.38
C ASP A 40 -3.89 7.26 -14.79
N MET A 41 -4.67 7.09 -15.86
CA MET A 41 -4.18 7.09 -17.24
C MET A 41 -3.58 8.42 -17.70
N THR A 42 -3.81 9.52 -16.98
CA THR A 42 -3.37 10.87 -17.39
C THR A 42 -2.01 11.25 -16.84
N ASN A 43 -1.60 10.70 -15.69
CA ASN A 43 -0.38 11.10 -15.00
C ASN A 43 0.60 9.96 -14.72
N VAL A 44 0.25 8.67 -14.95
CA VAL A 44 1.06 7.50 -14.57
C VAL A 44 2.49 7.57 -15.10
N GLU A 45 2.69 7.96 -16.35
CA GLU A 45 4.04 8.10 -16.93
C GLU A 45 4.85 9.20 -16.23
N HIS A 46 4.22 10.33 -15.95
CA HIS A 46 4.88 11.46 -15.30
C HIS A 46 5.30 11.12 -13.86
N VAL A 47 4.39 10.56 -13.09
CA VAL A 47 4.64 10.20 -11.68
C VAL A 47 5.74 9.15 -11.59
N VAL A 48 5.61 8.02 -12.31
CA VAL A 48 6.60 6.93 -12.25
C VAL A 48 8.00 7.41 -12.62
N LYS A 49 8.14 8.17 -13.72
CA LYS A 49 9.45 8.70 -14.16
C LYS A 49 10.11 9.64 -13.13
N ASN A 50 9.34 10.29 -12.29
CA ASN A 50 9.89 11.15 -11.24
C ASN A 50 10.16 10.37 -9.95
N VAL A 51 9.25 9.48 -9.54
CA VAL A 51 9.41 8.65 -8.33
C VAL A 51 10.62 7.71 -8.46
N ILE A 52 10.90 7.16 -9.64
CA ILE A 52 12.11 6.34 -9.90
C ILE A 52 13.39 7.09 -9.48
N ARG A 53 13.46 8.41 -9.70
CA ARG A 53 14.62 9.21 -9.31
C ARG A 53 14.83 9.27 -7.79
N ALA A 54 13.78 9.02 -7.02
CA ALA A 54 13.89 8.97 -5.56
C ALA A 54 14.67 7.74 -5.06
N VAL A 55 14.91 6.74 -5.90
CA VAL A 55 15.79 5.60 -5.58
C VAL A 55 17.22 6.06 -5.25
N GLU A 56 17.65 7.19 -5.80
CA GLU A 56 18.94 7.82 -5.45
C GLU A 56 19.04 8.23 -3.96
N LEU A 57 17.90 8.27 -3.23
CA LEU A 57 17.86 8.53 -1.79
C LEU A 57 18.11 7.25 -0.95
N THR A 58 18.20 6.07 -1.58
CA THR A 58 18.54 4.81 -0.90
C THR A 58 19.95 4.90 -0.30
N ASP A 59 20.08 4.47 0.95
CA ASP A 59 21.38 4.30 1.61
C ASP A 59 21.39 3.01 2.47
N ASP A 60 22.48 2.75 3.18
CA ASP A 60 22.64 1.55 4.02
C ASP A 60 21.56 1.37 5.11
N SER A 61 20.78 2.40 5.39
CA SER A 61 19.77 2.41 6.48
C SER A 61 18.32 2.41 6.01
N ILE A 62 18.05 2.77 4.74
CA ILE A 62 16.71 2.77 4.18
C ILE A 62 16.73 2.48 2.69
N LYS A 63 15.90 1.53 2.26
CA LYS A 63 15.64 1.24 0.84
C LYS A 63 14.44 2.05 0.37
N VAL A 64 14.58 2.77 -0.74
CA VAL A 64 13.48 3.49 -1.39
C VAL A 64 12.99 2.71 -2.61
N ILE A 65 11.70 2.47 -2.69
CA ILE A 65 11.05 1.67 -3.72
C ILE A 65 10.13 2.58 -4.54
N PRO A 66 10.31 2.66 -5.87
CA PRO A 66 9.42 3.43 -6.73
C PRO A 66 8.11 2.67 -6.96
N GLY A 67 7.02 3.25 -6.51
CA GLY A 67 5.68 2.68 -6.63
C GLY A 67 4.66 3.67 -7.17
N VAL A 68 3.43 3.22 -7.22
CA VAL A 68 2.24 4.03 -7.50
C VAL A 68 1.04 3.48 -6.74
N GLU A 69 0.06 4.35 -6.46
CA GLU A 69 -1.29 3.92 -6.12
C GLU A 69 -2.24 4.25 -7.27
N ILE A 70 -2.88 3.21 -7.83
CA ILE A 70 -3.88 3.38 -8.88
C ILE A 70 -5.20 3.76 -8.23
N THR A 71 -5.67 4.99 -8.51
CA THR A 71 -6.74 5.63 -7.75
C THR A 71 -7.91 6.02 -8.67
N HIS A 72 -9.13 5.60 -8.28
CA HIS A 72 -10.39 5.92 -8.97
C HIS A 72 -10.43 5.58 -10.48
N VAL A 73 -9.55 4.68 -10.93
CA VAL A 73 -9.57 4.18 -12.30
C VAL A 73 -10.74 3.20 -12.47
N PRO A 74 -11.60 3.37 -13.48
CA PRO A 74 -12.68 2.41 -13.73
C PRO A 74 -12.14 0.98 -13.85
N PRO A 75 -12.76 -0.03 -13.22
CA PRO A 75 -12.27 -1.42 -13.22
C PRO A 75 -11.91 -1.94 -14.62
N SER A 76 -12.71 -1.60 -15.63
CA SER A 76 -12.47 -2.00 -17.03
C SER A 76 -11.23 -1.39 -17.68
N LYS A 77 -10.58 -0.43 -17.04
CA LYS A 77 -9.36 0.26 -17.53
C LYS A 77 -8.14 -0.01 -16.65
N MET A 78 -8.33 -0.61 -15.48
CA MET A 78 -7.31 -0.78 -14.46
C MET A 78 -6.11 -1.60 -14.97
N ASP A 79 -6.33 -2.74 -15.62
CA ASP A 79 -5.23 -3.58 -16.14
C ASP A 79 -4.29 -2.82 -17.07
N LYS A 80 -4.85 -1.88 -17.87
CA LYS A 80 -4.03 -1.07 -18.75
C LYS A 80 -3.13 -0.11 -17.95
N VAL A 81 -3.66 0.52 -16.91
CA VAL A 81 -2.87 1.46 -16.09
C VAL A 81 -1.82 0.70 -15.28
N ILE A 82 -2.14 -0.49 -14.76
CA ILE A 82 -1.17 -1.38 -14.10
C ILE A 82 -0.02 -1.72 -15.05
N ALA A 83 -0.33 -2.21 -16.26
CA ALA A 83 0.67 -2.56 -17.25
C ALA A 83 1.51 -1.34 -17.68
N ASP A 84 0.89 -0.16 -17.82
CA ASP A 84 1.59 1.08 -18.13
C ASP A 84 2.54 1.48 -16.98
N ALA A 85 2.10 1.40 -15.71
CA ALA A 85 2.93 1.69 -14.54
C ALA A 85 4.18 0.78 -14.49
N ARG A 86 3.99 -0.55 -14.64
CA ARG A 86 5.12 -1.51 -14.71
C ARG A 86 6.05 -1.19 -15.88
N ARG A 87 5.51 -0.91 -17.05
CA ARG A 87 6.30 -0.57 -18.26
C ARG A 87 7.13 0.71 -18.07
N PHE A 88 6.62 1.70 -17.31
CA PHE A 88 7.36 2.92 -17.00
C PHE A 88 8.37 2.72 -15.86
N GLY A 89 8.33 1.59 -15.14
CA GLY A 89 9.33 1.21 -14.16
C GLY A 89 8.85 1.24 -12.71
N ALA A 90 7.55 1.27 -12.44
CA ALA A 90 7.04 1.08 -11.09
C ALA A 90 7.35 -0.35 -10.60
N GLU A 91 8.02 -0.44 -9.46
CA GLU A 91 8.40 -1.71 -8.82
C GLU A 91 7.35 -2.16 -7.79
N TRP A 92 6.48 -1.25 -7.33
CA TRP A 92 5.44 -1.52 -6.35
C TRP A 92 4.11 -0.91 -6.78
N ILE A 93 3.04 -1.72 -6.84
CA ILE A 93 1.71 -1.27 -7.26
C ILE A 93 0.71 -1.49 -6.15
N VAL A 94 0.18 -0.39 -5.65
CA VAL A 94 -0.97 -0.32 -4.77
C VAL A 94 -2.21 0.00 -5.60
N VAL A 95 -3.34 -0.57 -5.26
CA VAL A 95 -4.65 -0.18 -5.80
C VAL A 95 -5.51 0.35 -4.67
N HIS A 96 -6.03 1.55 -4.86
CA HIS A 96 -7.00 2.20 -3.98
C HIS A 96 -8.30 1.40 -3.95
N GLY A 97 -8.57 0.73 -2.82
CA GLY A 97 -9.72 -0.15 -2.65
C GLY A 97 -11.03 0.58 -2.42
N GLU A 98 -12.11 -0.20 -2.35
CA GLU A 98 -13.49 0.29 -2.16
C GLU A 98 -13.73 0.71 -0.69
N THR A 99 -12.93 1.67 -0.23
CA THR A 99 -13.10 2.27 1.10
C THR A 99 -14.51 2.83 1.28
N VAL A 100 -14.98 2.87 2.53
CA VAL A 100 -16.35 3.36 2.84
C VAL A 100 -16.45 4.88 2.95
N VAL A 101 -15.34 5.59 2.85
CA VAL A 101 -15.29 7.06 3.02
C VAL A 101 -15.10 7.82 1.71
N GLU A 102 -14.91 7.11 0.58
CA GLU A 102 -14.74 7.69 -0.73
C GLU A 102 -15.59 6.98 -1.80
N PRO A 103 -15.98 7.67 -2.88
CA PRO A 103 -16.88 7.12 -3.90
C PRO A 103 -16.12 6.27 -4.94
N VAL A 104 -15.46 5.20 -4.49
CA VAL A 104 -14.75 4.26 -5.38
C VAL A 104 -15.76 3.44 -6.17
N GLU A 105 -15.49 3.22 -7.47
CA GLU A 105 -16.37 2.41 -8.33
C GLU A 105 -16.40 0.95 -7.88
N CYS A 106 -17.60 0.38 -7.75
CA CYS A 106 -17.81 -1.01 -7.39
C CYS A 106 -17.16 -1.94 -8.43
N GLY A 107 -16.49 -3.00 -7.98
CA GLY A 107 -15.69 -3.92 -8.81
C GLY A 107 -14.20 -3.59 -8.86
N THR A 108 -13.80 -2.48 -8.25
CA THR A 108 -12.38 -2.10 -8.09
C THR A 108 -11.61 -3.16 -7.30
N ASN A 109 -12.10 -3.56 -6.13
CA ASN A 109 -11.48 -4.63 -5.33
C ASN A 109 -11.34 -5.93 -6.12
N MET A 110 -12.40 -6.32 -6.83
CA MET A 110 -12.40 -7.55 -7.63
C MET A 110 -11.35 -7.51 -8.74
N GLN A 111 -11.25 -6.37 -9.43
CA GLN A 111 -10.28 -6.21 -10.51
C GLN A 111 -8.84 -6.21 -9.98
N ALA A 112 -8.59 -5.52 -8.88
CA ALA A 112 -7.29 -5.53 -8.21
C ALA A 112 -6.90 -6.94 -7.71
N ALA A 113 -7.81 -7.62 -7.02
CA ALA A 113 -7.58 -8.95 -6.46
C ALA A 113 -7.29 -10.03 -7.53
N LYS A 114 -7.79 -9.86 -8.74
CA LYS A 114 -7.56 -10.79 -9.87
C LYS A 114 -6.27 -10.55 -10.63
N ASN A 115 -5.64 -9.40 -10.46
CA ASN A 115 -4.46 -9.04 -11.25
C ASN A 115 -3.17 -9.35 -10.46
N PRO A 116 -2.36 -10.33 -10.89
CA PRO A 116 -1.13 -10.73 -10.18
C PRO A 116 -0.01 -9.67 -10.25
N ASP A 117 -0.16 -8.61 -11.04
CA ASP A 117 0.77 -7.48 -11.09
C ASP A 117 0.46 -6.44 -10.00
N VAL A 118 -0.62 -6.60 -9.22
CA VAL A 118 -0.94 -5.78 -8.06
C VAL A 118 -0.23 -6.35 -6.83
N ASP A 119 0.51 -5.52 -6.11
CA ASP A 119 1.20 -5.92 -4.88
C ASP A 119 0.30 -5.76 -3.64
N VAL A 120 -0.47 -4.66 -3.59
CA VAL A 120 -1.34 -4.34 -2.43
C VAL A 120 -2.70 -3.87 -2.89
N LEU A 121 -3.74 -4.45 -2.31
CA LEU A 121 -5.09 -3.87 -2.30
C LEU A 121 -5.24 -3.06 -1.00
N ALA A 122 -5.21 -1.73 -1.14
CA ALA A 122 -5.24 -0.80 -0.02
C ALA A 122 -6.67 -0.63 0.51
N HIS A 123 -6.81 -0.48 1.85
CA HIS A 123 -8.07 -0.16 2.56
C HIS A 123 -9.36 -0.62 1.83
N PRO A 124 -9.55 -1.92 1.61
CA PRO A 124 -10.56 -2.46 0.70
C PRO A 124 -12.02 -2.38 1.20
N GLY A 125 -12.26 -1.65 2.27
CA GLY A 125 -13.61 -1.46 2.79
C GLY A 125 -14.28 -2.75 3.22
N PHE A 126 -15.50 -2.99 2.75
CA PHE A 126 -16.24 -4.24 2.97
C PHE A 126 -15.96 -5.26 1.86
N ILE A 127 -14.69 -5.58 1.67
CA ILE A 127 -14.23 -6.61 0.73
C ILE A 127 -15.04 -7.91 0.88
N THR A 128 -15.42 -8.52 -0.23
CA THR A 128 -16.21 -9.76 -0.25
C THR A 128 -15.33 -11.01 -0.08
N GLU A 129 -15.98 -12.15 0.20
CA GLU A 129 -15.29 -13.45 0.31
C GLU A 129 -14.62 -13.86 -1.00
N ASP A 130 -15.28 -13.64 -2.14
CA ASP A 130 -14.72 -13.95 -3.45
C ASP A 130 -13.48 -13.08 -3.77
N GLU A 131 -13.55 -11.78 -3.49
CA GLU A 131 -12.42 -10.86 -3.66
C GLU A 131 -11.23 -11.24 -2.77
N MET A 132 -11.50 -11.58 -1.51
CA MET A 132 -10.46 -12.04 -0.59
C MET A 132 -9.81 -13.35 -1.06
N GLN A 133 -10.60 -14.27 -1.60
CA GLN A 133 -10.08 -15.51 -2.17
C GLN A 133 -9.19 -15.25 -3.38
N PHE A 134 -9.62 -14.36 -4.30
CA PHE A 134 -8.79 -13.99 -5.46
C PHE A 134 -7.49 -13.29 -5.03
N ALA A 135 -7.56 -12.36 -4.08
CA ALA A 135 -6.36 -11.69 -3.58
C ALA A 135 -5.35 -12.70 -3.01
N LYS A 136 -5.82 -13.67 -2.19
CA LYS A 136 -4.97 -14.73 -1.67
C LYS A 136 -4.37 -15.58 -2.78
N ASP A 137 -5.16 -15.98 -3.79
CA ASP A 137 -4.72 -16.90 -4.85
C ASP A 137 -3.72 -16.25 -5.83
N ASN A 138 -3.74 -14.91 -5.93
CA ASN A 138 -2.81 -14.11 -6.74
C ASN A 138 -1.70 -13.44 -5.90
N ASP A 139 -1.56 -13.78 -4.62
CA ASP A 139 -0.57 -13.20 -3.70
C ASP A 139 -0.68 -11.67 -3.50
N VAL A 140 -1.85 -11.08 -3.78
CA VAL A 140 -2.14 -9.67 -3.51
C VAL A 140 -2.25 -9.47 -2.00
N LEU A 141 -1.41 -8.57 -1.45
CA LEU A 141 -1.43 -8.25 -0.02
C LEU A 141 -2.65 -7.41 0.33
N ILE A 142 -3.27 -7.70 1.47
CA ILE A 142 -4.41 -6.94 1.99
C ILE A 142 -3.91 -5.93 3.02
N GLU A 143 -4.18 -4.66 2.76
CA GLU A 143 -3.77 -3.61 3.67
C GLU A 143 -4.70 -3.48 4.87
N ILE A 144 -4.08 -3.34 6.04
CA ILE A 144 -4.68 -2.85 7.28
C ILE A 144 -4.09 -1.46 7.50
N THR A 145 -4.87 -0.45 7.18
CA THR A 145 -4.39 0.93 7.09
C THR A 145 -4.38 1.68 8.42
N GLY A 146 -3.38 2.56 8.60
CA GLY A 146 -3.39 3.58 9.66
C GLY A 146 -4.24 4.80 9.34
N ARG A 147 -4.61 5.00 8.07
CA ARG A 147 -5.29 6.19 7.56
C ARG A 147 -6.62 6.44 8.25
N LYS A 148 -6.78 7.64 8.78
CA LYS A 148 -8.01 8.07 9.47
C LYS A 148 -9.20 8.02 8.51
N GLY A 149 -10.28 7.37 8.96
CA GLY A 149 -11.50 7.16 8.17
C GLY A 149 -11.48 5.85 7.39
N HIS A 150 -10.41 5.54 6.66
CA HIS A 150 -10.27 4.28 5.95
C HIS A 150 -10.11 3.08 6.90
N ASN A 151 -9.54 3.31 8.08
CA ASN A 151 -9.27 2.27 9.09
C ASN A 151 -10.51 1.75 9.82
N ILE A 152 -11.69 2.33 9.60
CA ILE A 152 -12.91 1.91 10.34
C ILE A 152 -13.38 0.50 9.97
N THR A 153 -12.97 -0.02 8.83
CA THR A 153 -13.28 -1.39 8.38
C THR A 153 -12.17 -2.40 8.66
N ASN A 154 -11.03 -1.98 9.23
CA ASN A 154 -9.88 -2.85 9.48
C ASN A 154 -10.25 -4.16 10.20
N GLY A 155 -11.09 -4.10 11.23
CA GLY A 155 -11.51 -5.29 11.98
C GLY A 155 -12.30 -6.31 11.15
N TYR A 156 -13.14 -5.82 10.22
CA TYR A 156 -13.84 -6.66 9.25
C TYR A 156 -12.84 -7.33 8.29
N VAL A 157 -11.92 -6.53 7.74
CA VAL A 157 -10.89 -7.00 6.79
C VAL A 157 -10.00 -8.05 7.44
N VAL A 158 -9.53 -7.83 8.67
CA VAL A 158 -8.72 -8.80 9.43
C VAL A 158 -9.44 -10.12 9.62
N ASN A 159 -10.73 -10.09 10.02
CA ASN A 159 -11.50 -11.31 10.22
C ASN A 159 -11.63 -12.11 8.93
N LEU A 160 -11.86 -11.44 7.80
CA LEU A 160 -11.99 -12.09 6.52
C LEU A 160 -10.64 -12.61 6.01
N ALA A 161 -9.58 -11.81 6.09
CA ALA A 161 -8.23 -12.23 5.70
C ALA A 161 -7.77 -13.47 6.49
N ARG A 162 -8.04 -13.50 7.80
CA ARG A 162 -7.75 -14.66 8.66
C ARG A 162 -8.54 -15.91 8.22
N LYS A 163 -9.83 -15.77 7.91
CA LYS A 163 -10.69 -16.87 7.43
C LYS A 163 -10.14 -17.51 6.15
N PHE A 164 -9.65 -16.71 5.23
CA PHE A 164 -9.14 -17.17 3.92
C PHE A 164 -7.63 -17.46 3.91
N GLY A 165 -6.89 -17.03 4.92
CA GLY A 165 -5.43 -17.13 4.98
C GLY A 165 -4.73 -16.17 4.02
N ALA A 166 -5.34 -15.03 3.73
CA ALA A 166 -4.73 -13.97 2.94
C ALA A 166 -3.63 -13.25 3.74
N LYS A 167 -2.56 -12.84 3.06
CA LYS A 167 -1.45 -12.11 3.68
C LYS A 167 -1.86 -10.67 3.95
N MET A 168 -1.54 -10.16 5.12
CA MET A 168 -1.82 -8.78 5.53
C MET A 168 -0.53 -7.97 5.65
N ILE A 169 -0.65 -6.66 5.43
CA ILE A 169 0.41 -5.67 5.59
C ILE A 169 -0.13 -4.44 6.34
N ILE A 170 0.69 -3.80 7.15
CA ILE A 170 0.32 -2.59 7.89
C ILE A 170 1.03 -1.40 7.26
N ASN A 171 0.27 -0.46 6.72
CA ASN A 171 0.79 0.79 6.15
C ASN A 171 0.07 2.01 6.75
N SER A 172 0.72 3.17 6.61
CA SER A 172 0.15 4.44 7.09
C SER A 172 -0.80 5.08 6.10
N ASP A 173 -0.56 4.92 4.80
CA ASP A 173 -1.18 5.73 3.76
C ASP A 173 -0.96 7.23 4.06
N ALA A 174 0.33 7.56 4.32
CA ALA A 174 0.72 8.87 4.79
C ALA A 174 0.70 9.92 3.69
N HIS A 175 0.02 11.06 3.97
CA HIS A 175 -0.03 12.24 3.12
C HIS A 175 0.64 13.45 3.81
N ALA A 176 0.75 13.42 5.14
CA ALA A 176 1.39 14.44 5.96
C ALA A 176 2.44 13.80 6.89
N PRO A 177 3.39 14.59 7.43
CA PRO A 177 4.42 14.06 8.35
C PRO A 177 3.85 13.30 9.54
N GLU A 178 2.74 13.75 10.09
CA GLU A 178 2.05 13.15 11.24
C GLU A 178 1.31 11.85 10.94
N ASP A 179 1.07 11.54 9.67
CA ASP A 179 0.46 10.27 9.26
C ASP A 179 1.47 9.13 9.29
N LEU A 180 2.77 9.44 9.13
CA LEU A 180 3.82 8.41 9.16
C LEU A 180 3.88 7.73 10.52
N MET A 181 3.92 6.41 10.50
CA MET A 181 3.90 5.60 11.72
C MET A 181 5.29 5.14 12.15
N SER A 182 5.57 5.19 13.45
CA SER A 182 6.64 4.40 14.05
C SER A 182 6.27 2.91 14.11
N GLU A 183 7.22 2.03 14.46
CA GLU A 183 6.92 0.60 14.68
C GLU A 183 5.85 0.42 15.77
N LYS A 184 5.90 1.24 16.83
CA LYS A 184 4.91 1.22 17.91
C LYS A 184 3.50 1.59 17.43
N ASP A 185 3.40 2.58 16.54
CA ASP A 185 2.11 3.01 15.99
C ASP A 185 1.53 1.93 15.07
N ALA A 186 2.35 1.30 14.25
CA ALA A 186 1.95 0.17 13.41
C ALA A 186 1.41 -1.01 14.26
N TYR A 187 2.05 -1.34 15.38
CA TYR A 187 1.49 -2.32 16.33
C TYR A 187 0.17 -1.85 16.93
N THR A 188 0.02 -0.58 17.23
CA THR A 188 -1.24 -0.02 17.76
C THR A 188 -2.37 -0.20 16.74
N VAL A 189 -2.12 0.06 15.47
CA VAL A 189 -3.10 -0.17 14.38
C VAL A 189 -3.42 -1.66 14.25
N ALA A 190 -2.40 -2.52 14.19
CA ALA A 190 -2.57 -3.96 14.03
C ALA A 190 -3.40 -4.59 15.16
N LEU A 191 -3.01 -4.34 16.42
CA LEU A 191 -3.71 -4.85 17.58
C LEU A 191 -5.11 -4.23 17.72
N GLY A 192 -5.26 -2.94 17.41
CA GLY A 192 -6.56 -2.26 17.37
C GLY A 192 -7.52 -2.82 16.34
N ALA A 193 -7.01 -3.32 15.21
CA ALA A 193 -7.77 -4.03 14.19
C ALA A 193 -8.13 -5.48 14.58
N GLY A 194 -7.57 -5.99 15.69
CA GLY A 194 -7.86 -7.33 16.21
C GLY A 194 -6.88 -8.41 15.76
N LEU A 195 -5.69 -8.05 15.24
CA LEU A 195 -4.63 -9.03 15.04
C LEU A 195 -4.09 -9.49 16.40
N SER A 196 -3.74 -10.77 16.50
CA SER A 196 -2.89 -11.27 17.59
C SER A 196 -1.48 -10.68 17.44
N LYS A 197 -0.66 -10.82 18.51
CA LYS A 197 0.73 -10.36 18.42
C LYS A 197 1.52 -11.07 17.31
N ASP A 198 1.34 -12.37 17.15
CA ASP A 198 2.04 -13.15 16.12
C ASP A 198 1.61 -12.73 14.70
N GLU A 199 0.32 -12.47 14.50
CA GLU A 199 -0.18 -11.93 13.22
C GLU A 199 0.35 -10.52 12.95
N ALA A 200 0.43 -9.67 13.98
CA ALA A 200 1.01 -8.33 13.87
C ALA A 200 2.52 -8.40 13.53
N ASP A 201 3.27 -9.29 14.18
CA ASP A 201 4.68 -9.53 13.88
C ASP A 201 4.87 -9.96 12.40
N LEU A 202 4.00 -10.83 11.90
CA LEU A 202 4.01 -11.22 10.49
C LEU A 202 3.71 -10.03 9.57
N ALA A 203 2.64 -9.29 9.83
CA ALA A 203 2.16 -8.20 8.96
C ALA A 203 3.09 -6.97 8.96
N ILE A 204 3.87 -6.75 10.03
CA ILE A 204 4.76 -5.58 10.17
C ILE A 204 6.21 -5.93 9.81
N GLN A 205 6.71 -7.10 10.26
CA GLN A 205 8.14 -7.41 10.23
C GLN A 205 8.53 -8.47 9.22
N LYS A 206 7.60 -9.30 8.73
CA LYS A 206 7.93 -10.40 7.82
C LYS A 206 7.33 -10.24 6.45
N THR A 207 6.00 -10.14 6.35
CA THR A 207 5.29 -10.04 5.06
C THR A 207 5.81 -8.92 4.16
N PRO A 208 6.03 -7.67 4.68
CA PRO A 208 6.55 -6.59 3.84
C PRO A 208 7.92 -6.90 3.24
N PHE A 209 8.85 -7.43 4.06
CA PHE A 209 10.21 -7.74 3.60
C PHE A 209 10.26 -8.95 2.68
N ASP A 210 9.42 -9.97 2.90
CA ASP A 210 9.30 -11.10 1.98
C ASP A 210 8.77 -10.63 0.61
N ALA A 211 7.87 -9.65 0.58
CA ALA A 211 7.31 -9.10 -0.65
C ALA A 211 8.34 -8.29 -1.46
N ILE A 212 9.17 -7.48 -0.81
CA ILE A 212 10.15 -6.58 -1.47
C ILE A 212 11.55 -7.17 -1.62
N LYS A 213 11.77 -8.43 -1.25
CA LYS A 213 13.12 -9.04 -1.24
C LYS A 213 13.75 -9.17 -2.63
N HIS A 214 12.94 -9.16 -3.68
CA HIS A 214 13.37 -9.33 -5.07
C HIS A 214 13.55 -7.98 -5.80
N LEU A 215 13.08 -6.88 -5.21
CA LEU A 215 13.25 -5.50 -5.67
C LEU A 215 14.62 -4.94 -5.20
#